data_13d9985c9d91708018641c03831fca2f
#
_entry.id   13d9985c9d91708018641c03831fca2f
#
_cell.length_a   1.000
_cell.length_b   1.000
_cell.length_c   1.000
_cell.angle_alpha   90.00
_cell.angle_beta   90.00
_cell.angle_gamma   90.00
#
_symmetry.space_group_name_H-M   'P 1'
#
loop_
_entity.id
_entity.type
_entity.pdbx_description
1 polymer ?
#
loop_
_entity_poly.entity_id
_entity_poly.type
_entity_poly.pdbx_seq_one_letter_code
_entity_poly.pdbx_strand_id
1 'polypeptide(L)'
;MDRRFTLLLFLSLLFSGAKASVVSLSLKESEQRFSEHNLEVIAERYNIDIAEAQVVQAKLFENPVVSLEQNVYNRLNGRYFDFGKQGETIVEVEQLIYIAGQRNKRVRLEKIHKEMALYQFEEVLRTLRS
;
A
#
# COMPACT_ATOMS: atom_id res chain seq x y z
N MET A 1 -62.48 12.67 -19.75
CA MET A 1 -61.16 13.17 -19.31
C MET A 1 -60.12 12.18 -19.83
N ASP A 2 -59.38 12.57 -20.87
CA ASP A 2 -58.58 11.63 -21.65
C ASP A 2 -57.37 11.12 -20.85
N ARG A 3 -57.22 9.80 -20.76
CA ARG A 3 -56.07 9.10 -20.12
C ARG A 3 -54.72 9.69 -20.56
N ARG A 4 -54.65 10.29 -21.73
CA ARG A 4 -53.43 10.95 -22.24
C ARG A 4 -53.14 12.27 -21.52
N PHE A 5 -54.17 13.00 -21.11
CA PHE A 5 -54.04 14.28 -20.42
C PHE A 5 -53.60 14.08 -18.95
N THR A 6 -54.10 13.04 -18.28
CA THR A 6 -53.65 12.66 -16.92
C THR A 6 -52.23 12.17 -16.91
N LEU A 7 -51.77 11.46 -17.93
CA LEU A 7 -50.37 10.98 -18.05
C LEU A 7 -49.38 12.13 -18.26
N LEU A 8 -49.76 13.14 -19.07
CA LEU A 8 -48.93 14.34 -19.26
C LEU A 8 -48.87 15.23 -18.01
N LEU A 9 -49.95 15.31 -17.26
CA LEU A 9 -49.99 16.04 -15.98
C LEU A 9 -49.11 15.35 -14.92
N PHE A 10 -49.10 14.01 -14.87
CA PHE A 10 -48.24 13.22 -13.95
C PHE A 10 -46.75 13.32 -14.33
N LEU A 11 -46.44 13.36 -15.62
CA LEU A 11 -45.06 13.50 -16.10
C LEU A 11 -44.51 14.89 -15.80
N SER A 12 -45.31 15.95 -15.84
CA SER A 12 -44.89 17.31 -15.50
C SER A 12 -44.61 17.51 -14.00
N LEU A 13 -45.32 16.77 -13.12
CA LEU A 13 -45.04 16.81 -11.67
C LEU A 13 -43.72 16.17 -11.30
N LEU A 14 -43.22 15.18 -12.08
CA LEU A 14 -41.95 14.51 -11.81
C LEU A 14 -40.73 15.40 -12.11
N PHE A 15 -40.88 16.43 -12.94
CA PHE A 15 -39.79 17.35 -13.28
C PHE A 15 -39.61 18.54 -12.31
N SER A 16 -40.54 18.75 -11.37
CA SER A 16 -40.55 19.94 -10.50
C SER A 16 -39.61 19.87 -9.28
N GLY A 17 -38.82 18.79 -9.12
CA GLY A 17 -38.02 18.53 -7.90
C GLY A 17 -36.51 18.77 -7.98
N ALA A 18 -35.98 19.13 -9.15
CA ALA A 18 -34.52 19.29 -9.28
C ALA A 18 -34.08 20.66 -8.73
N LYS A 19 -33.80 20.74 -7.44
CA LYS A 19 -33.09 21.89 -6.83
C LYS A 19 -31.61 21.72 -7.09
N ALA A 20 -31.03 22.47 -8.00
CA ALA A 20 -29.61 22.63 -8.13
C ALA A 20 -29.11 23.47 -6.94
N SER A 21 -28.35 22.87 -6.01
CA SER A 21 -27.66 23.61 -4.96
C SER A 21 -26.37 24.19 -5.54
N VAL A 22 -26.29 25.51 -5.60
CA VAL A 22 -25.05 26.21 -5.93
C VAL A 22 -24.17 26.20 -4.67
N VAL A 23 -23.04 25.48 -4.73
CA VAL A 23 -22.01 25.52 -3.69
C VAL A 23 -21.05 26.65 -4.02
N SER A 24 -21.08 27.74 -3.25
CA SER A 24 -20.07 28.81 -3.35
C SER A 24 -18.85 28.39 -2.51
N LEU A 25 -17.72 28.23 -3.18
CA LEU A 25 -16.45 27.92 -2.52
C LEU A 25 -15.54 29.14 -2.56
N SER A 26 -14.92 29.47 -1.44
CA SER A 26 -13.80 30.41 -1.41
C SER A 26 -12.55 29.75 -2.03
N LEU A 27 -11.61 30.56 -2.52
CA LEU A 27 -10.34 30.05 -3.08
C LEU A 27 -9.63 29.11 -2.09
N LYS A 28 -9.53 29.52 -0.84
CA LYS A 28 -8.90 28.73 0.22
C LYS A 28 -9.61 27.38 0.47
N GLU A 29 -10.93 27.37 0.42
CA GLU A 29 -11.73 26.17 0.60
C GLU A 29 -11.61 25.23 -0.61
N SER A 30 -11.50 25.78 -1.82
CA SER A 30 -11.24 25.03 -3.04
C SER A 30 -9.87 24.37 -3.02
N GLU A 31 -8.81 25.08 -2.60
CA GLU A 31 -7.46 24.53 -2.44
C GLU A 31 -7.41 23.42 -1.39
N GLN A 32 -8.11 23.61 -0.27
CA GLN A 32 -8.18 22.60 0.77
C GLN A 32 -8.88 21.32 0.26
N ARG A 33 -10.06 21.46 -0.34
CA ARG A 33 -10.79 20.32 -0.93
C ARG A 33 -9.99 19.63 -2.02
N PHE A 34 -9.27 20.40 -2.83
CA PHE A 34 -8.39 19.86 -3.86
C PHE A 34 -7.31 18.99 -3.23
N SER A 35 -6.60 19.48 -2.20
CA SER A 35 -5.53 18.71 -1.54
C SER A 35 -6.03 17.48 -0.78
N GLU A 36 -7.29 17.47 -0.37
CA GLU A 36 -7.91 16.35 0.36
C GLU A 36 -8.52 15.27 -0.56
N HIS A 37 -8.98 15.66 -1.76
CA HIS A 37 -9.75 14.77 -2.63
C HIS A 37 -9.08 14.48 -3.99
N ASN A 38 -8.00 15.16 -4.32
CA ASN A 38 -7.26 14.87 -5.55
C ASN A 38 -6.49 13.56 -5.40
N LEU A 39 -6.82 12.58 -6.25
CA LEU A 39 -6.24 11.22 -6.18
C LEU A 39 -4.74 11.21 -6.42
N GLU A 40 -4.22 12.11 -7.24
CA GLU A 40 -2.79 12.24 -7.53
C GLU A 40 -2.04 12.75 -6.28
N VAL A 41 -2.56 13.77 -5.61
CA VAL A 41 -2.00 14.29 -4.35
C VAL A 41 -2.04 13.21 -3.25
N ILE A 42 -3.14 12.46 -3.18
CA ILE A 42 -3.28 11.36 -2.21
C ILE A 42 -2.26 10.25 -2.53
N ALA A 43 -2.11 9.88 -3.80
CA ALA A 43 -1.14 8.86 -4.22
C ALA A 43 0.30 9.26 -3.87
N GLU A 44 0.69 10.50 -4.13
CA GLU A 44 2.03 10.99 -3.78
C GLU A 44 2.25 11.06 -2.27
N ARG A 45 1.22 11.34 -1.48
CA ARG A 45 1.32 11.26 -0.02
C ARG A 45 1.59 9.82 0.45
N TYR A 46 0.92 8.82 -0.14
CA TYR A 46 1.23 7.42 0.14
C TYR A 46 2.64 7.02 -0.30
N ASN A 47 3.19 7.60 -1.35
CA ASN A 47 4.58 7.36 -1.75
C ASN A 47 5.58 7.83 -0.66
N ILE A 48 5.29 8.95 0.02
CA ILE A 48 6.08 9.39 1.19
C ILE A 48 5.98 8.38 2.34
N ASP A 49 4.77 7.91 2.65
CA ASP A 49 4.54 6.93 3.72
C ASP A 49 5.26 5.61 3.42
N ILE A 50 5.24 5.15 2.16
CA ILE A 50 5.97 3.98 1.70
C ILE A 50 7.48 4.18 1.87
N ALA A 51 8.02 5.33 1.46
CA ALA A 51 9.44 5.63 1.61
C ALA A 51 9.85 5.71 3.10
N GLU A 52 8.98 6.23 3.98
CA GLU A 52 9.21 6.21 5.42
C GLU A 52 9.24 4.78 5.98
N ALA A 53 8.31 3.93 5.56
CA ALA A 53 8.28 2.52 5.95
C ALA A 53 9.56 1.79 5.51
N GLN A 54 10.11 2.10 4.32
CA GLN A 54 11.39 1.55 3.85
C GLN A 54 12.56 1.96 4.76
N VAL A 55 12.58 3.20 5.27
CA VAL A 55 13.58 3.64 6.26
C VAL A 55 13.47 2.82 7.55
N VAL A 56 12.25 2.55 8.01
CA VAL A 56 12.02 1.73 9.20
C VAL A 56 12.50 0.31 8.95
N GLN A 57 12.14 -0.28 7.82
CA GLN A 57 12.54 -1.64 7.45
C GLN A 57 14.06 -1.79 7.31
N ALA A 58 14.73 -0.79 6.72
CA ALA A 58 16.20 -0.79 6.61
C ALA A 58 16.93 -0.79 7.96
N LYS A 59 16.27 -0.36 9.03
CA LYS A 59 16.82 -0.40 10.40
C LYS A 59 16.68 -1.76 11.08
N LEU A 60 15.80 -2.62 10.58
CA LEU A 60 15.56 -3.93 11.19
C LEU A 60 16.69 -4.90 10.83
N PHE A 61 16.89 -5.89 11.67
CA PHE A 61 17.69 -7.06 11.33
C PHE A 61 16.80 -8.04 10.56
N GLU A 62 17.43 -8.77 9.63
CA GLU A 62 16.74 -9.88 8.98
C GLU A 62 16.42 -10.96 10.02
N ASN A 63 15.22 -11.52 9.93
CA ASN A 63 14.83 -12.60 10.81
C ASN A 63 15.60 -13.88 10.47
N PRO A 64 15.99 -14.70 11.48
CA PRO A 64 16.52 -16.01 11.20
C PRO A 64 15.47 -16.88 10.53
N VAL A 65 15.90 -17.64 9.53
CA VAL A 65 15.10 -18.65 8.87
C VAL A 65 15.45 -20.00 9.48
N VAL A 66 14.45 -20.72 9.98
CA VAL A 66 14.61 -22.08 10.50
C VAL A 66 13.89 -23.01 9.55
N SER A 67 14.61 -23.93 8.95
CA SER A 67 14.05 -24.97 8.09
C SER A 67 14.20 -26.35 8.75
N LEU A 68 13.19 -27.19 8.58
CA LEU A 68 13.16 -28.54 9.03
C LEU A 68 12.82 -29.44 7.82
N GLU A 69 13.76 -30.29 7.45
CA GLU A 69 13.53 -31.29 6.42
C GLU A 69 13.47 -32.67 7.06
N GLN A 70 12.47 -33.44 6.71
CA GLN A 70 12.26 -34.79 7.18
C GLN A 70 11.96 -35.73 6.00
N ASN A 71 12.70 -36.82 5.91
CA ASN A 71 12.38 -37.84 4.94
C ASN A 71 11.08 -38.55 5.34
N VAL A 72 10.06 -38.42 4.47
CA VAL A 72 8.72 -39.02 4.71
C VAL A 72 8.76 -40.53 4.65
N TYR A 73 9.55 -41.09 3.73
CA TYR A 73 9.66 -42.54 3.57
C TYR A 73 11.12 -42.97 3.40
N ASN A 74 11.61 -43.76 4.33
CA ASN A 74 12.94 -44.35 4.26
C ASN A 74 12.93 -45.64 3.48
N ARG A 75 13.52 -45.63 2.27
CA ARG A 75 13.57 -46.78 1.38
C ARG A 75 14.47 -47.93 1.89
N LEU A 76 15.39 -47.64 2.82
CA LEU A 76 16.34 -48.63 3.35
C LEU A 76 15.67 -49.58 4.33
N ASN A 77 14.73 -49.09 5.13
CA ASN A 77 14.04 -49.92 6.15
C ASN A 77 12.50 -49.96 6.00
N GLY A 78 11.94 -49.33 4.98
CA GLY A 78 10.50 -49.34 4.70
C GLY A 78 9.64 -48.56 5.71
N ARG A 79 10.22 -47.65 6.51
CA ARG A 79 9.50 -46.88 7.55
C ARG A 79 9.16 -45.49 7.10
N TYR A 80 7.98 -45.05 7.51
CA TYR A 80 7.57 -43.63 7.39
C TYR A 80 8.06 -42.82 8.58
N PHE A 81 8.51 -41.58 8.35
CA PHE A 81 8.97 -40.63 9.37
C PHE A 81 10.00 -41.26 10.33
N ASP A 82 11.03 -41.87 9.77
CA ASP A 82 12.06 -42.56 10.56
C ASP A 82 12.98 -41.56 11.25
N PHE A 83 12.86 -41.42 12.56
CA PHE A 83 13.75 -40.62 13.43
C PHE A 83 14.92 -41.41 13.98
N GLY A 84 15.11 -42.67 13.56
CA GLY A 84 16.16 -43.52 14.01
C GLY A 84 17.49 -43.29 13.30
N LYS A 85 18.47 -44.17 13.57
CA LYS A 85 19.83 -44.09 13.02
C LYS A 85 19.94 -44.14 11.49
N GLN A 86 18.89 -44.61 10.82
CA GLN A 86 18.79 -44.70 9.36
C GLN A 86 17.83 -43.64 8.76
N GLY A 87 17.16 -42.85 9.60
CA GLY A 87 16.34 -41.76 9.20
C GLY A 87 17.18 -40.50 8.93
N GLU A 88 16.63 -39.60 8.12
CA GLU A 88 17.24 -38.33 7.79
C GLU A 88 16.32 -37.19 8.28
N THR A 89 16.83 -36.41 9.21
CA THR A 89 16.18 -35.19 9.73
C THR A 89 17.22 -34.09 9.71
N ILE A 90 16.94 -33.04 8.95
CA ILE A 90 17.84 -31.89 8.82
C ILE A 90 17.16 -30.70 9.49
N VAL A 91 17.85 -30.07 10.41
CA VAL A 91 17.46 -28.78 11.00
C VAL A 91 18.49 -27.76 10.59
N GLU A 92 18.06 -26.76 9.84
CA GLU A 92 18.93 -25.69 9.34
C GLU A 92 18.49 -24.36 9.95
N VAL A 93 19.45 -23.55 10.39
CA VAL A 93 19.21 -22.18 10.87
C VAL A 93 20.08 -21.25 10.06
N GLU A 94 19.45 -20.39 9.28
CA GLU A 94 20.12 -19.39 8.46
C GLU A 94 19.87 -17.99 9.04
N GLN A 95 20.93 -17.20 9.23
CA GLN A 95 20.86 -15.83 9.71
C GLN A 95 21.76 -14.92 8.87
N LEU A 96 21.17 -13.95 8.19
CA LEU A 96 21.93 -12.93 7.47
C LEU A 96 22.46 -11.88 8.44
N ILE A 97 23.78 -11.71 8.47
CA ILE A 97 24.45 -10.71 9.31
C ILE A 97 25.14 -9.69 8.41
N TYR A 98 24.73 -8.44 8.52
CA TYR A 98 25.36 -7.32 7.79
C TYR A 98 26.64 -6.88 8.50
N ILE A 99 27.78 -6.99 7.81
CA ILE A 99 29.10 -6.55 8.29
C ILE A 99 29.51 -5.21 7.64
N ALA A 100 30.59 -4.61 8.14
CA ALA A 100 31.21 -3.41 7.56
C ALA A 100 30.24 -2.21 7.37
N GLY A 101 29.26 -2.05 8.24
CA GLY A 101 28.35 -0.91 8.23
C GLY A 101 27.35 -0.89 7.06
N GLN A 102 27.16 -2.00 6.36
CA GLN A 102 26.21 -2.09 5.23
C GLN A 102 24.81 -1.66 5.64
N ARG A 103 24.34 -2.05 6.84
CA ARG A 103 23.05 -1.63 7.38
C ARG A 103 22.93 -0.11 7.47
N ASN A 104 23.93 0.57 7.97
CA ASN A 104 23.94 2.02 8.11
C ASN A 104 23.92 2.72 6.72
N LYS A 105 24.61 2.15 5.74
CA LYS A 105 24.57 2.64 4.35
C LYS A 105 23.19 2.45 3.74
N ARG A 106 22.54 1.30 3.96
CA ARG A 106 21.17 1.02 3.52
C ARG A 106 20.18 2.02 4.15
N VAL A 107 20.24 2.25 5.47
CA VAL A 107 19.40 3.25 6.14
C VAL A 107 19.60 4.65 5.57
N ARG A 108 20.86 5.02 5.26
CA ARG A 108 21.17 6.33 4.66
C ARG A 108 20.58 6.44 3.26
N LEU A 109 20.65 5.40 2.45
CA LEU A 109 20.07 5.34 1.12
C LEU A 109 18.55 5.55 1.19
N GLU A 110 17.86 4.80 2.06
CA GLU A 110 16.40 4.93 2.18
C GLU A 110 15.95 6.29 2.73
N LYS A 111 16.77 6.96 3.54
CA LYS A 111 16.51 8.35 3.94
C LYS A 111 16.56 9.32 2.75
N ILE A 112 17.51 9.12 1.83
CA ILE A 112 17.60 9.93 0.61
C ILE A 112 16.38 9.66 -0.29
N HIS A 113 15.95 8.40 -0.41
CA HIS A 113 14.72 8.06 -1.15
C HIS A 113 13.49 8.75 -0.54
N LYS A 114 13.38 8.82 0.79
CA LYS A 114 12.31 9.58 1.46
C LYS A 114 12.37 11.08 1.11
N GLU A 115 13.56 11.70 1.12
CA GLU A 115 13.71 13.10 0.69
C GLU A 115 13.30 13.31 -0.76
N MET A 116 13.66 12.39 -1.66
CA MET A 116 13.22 12.43 -3.05
C MET A 116 11.70 12.36 -3.17
N ALA A 117 11.03 11.49 -2.43
CA ALA A 117 9.57 11.39 -2.42
C ALA A 117 8.91 12.70 -1.94
N LEU A 118 9.48 13.39 -0.94
CA LEU A 118 9.01 14.71 -0.51
C LEU A 118 9.14 15.77 -1.61
N TYR A 119 10.26 15.82 -2.33
CA TYR A 119 10.44 16.76 -3.44
C TYR A 119 9.50 16.45 -4.62
N GLN A 120 9.25 15.18 -4.91
CA GLN A 120 8.28 14.77 -5.92
C GLN A 120 6.86 15.22 -5.55
N PHE A 121 6.47 15.04 -4.30
CA PHE A 121 5.18 15.55 -3.81
C PHE A 121 5.05 17.06 -3.96
N GLU A 122 6.09 17.84 -3.60
CA GLU A 122 6.09 19.29 -3.78
C GLU A 122 6.00 19.70 -5.25
N GLU A 123 6.66 18.96 -6.15
CA GLU A 123 6.61 19.19 -7.59
C GLU A 123 5.19 18.96 -8.14
N VAL A 124 4.54 17.86 -7.75
CA VAL A 124 3.15 17.58 -8.13
C VAL A 124 2.22 18.68 -7.62
N LEU A 125 2.34 19.11 -6.36
CA LEU A 125 1.55 20.22 -5.83
C LEU A 125 1.77 21.53 -6.62
N ARG A 126 2.99 21.81 -7.05
CA ARG A 126 3.32 22.99 -7.86
C ARG A 126 2.67 22.90 -9.24
N THR A 127 2.81 21.77 -9.91
CA THR A 127 2.25 21.52 -11.24
C THR A 127 0.73 21.61 -11.26
N LEU A 128 0.09 21.10 -10.22
CA LEU A 128 -1.38 21.11 -10.12
C LEU A 128 -1.96 22.47 -9.73
N ARG A 129 -1.14 23.40 -9.21
CA ARG A 129 -1.56 24.78 -8.88
C ARG A 129 -1.32 25.78 -10.01
N SER A 130 -0.55 25.42 -11.03
CA SER A 130 -0.25 26.27 -12.19
C SER A 130 -1.32 26.18 -13.26
#